data_b7cd3abfe457bd11e87d93e47fdaa5e3
#
_entry.id   b7cd3abfe457bd11e87d93e47fdaa5e3
#
_cell.length_a   1.000
_cell.length_b   1.000
_cell.length_c   1.000
_cell.angle_alpha   90.00
_cell.angle_beta   90.00
_cell.angle_gamma   90.00
#
_symmetry.space_group_name_H-M   'P 1'
#
loop_
_entity.id
_entity.type
_entity.pdbx_description
1 polymer ?
#
loop_
_entity_poly.entity_id
_entity_poly.type
_entity_poly.pdbx_seq_one_letter_code
_entity_poly.pdbx_strand_id
1 'polypeptide(L)'
;MKLLQGKTALITGATRGIGKAIAEKFADEGANLILTDLFYDDNAKALEESLSAKGVKVKMYASDASKYADAQKVVEEAAREFGTIHILVNNAGITRDTLLMRMTEEQWDLVITVNLKSVFNLTKAVQPLMLKQREGSIINMSSVVGVAGNAAQANYSASKAGMIGFTKSIARELGSRNIRCNAIAPGYILTDMTEKLPEEVRKEWADKIPLKRGGTPEEVAKVALFLASDLSSYVSGQVVQVCGAMLT
;
A
#
# COMPACT_ATOMS: atom_id res chain seq x y z
N MET A 1 8.99 10.83 -20.99
CA MET A 1 9.75 11.14 -19.75
C MET A 1 9.19 10.22 -18.66
N LYS A 2 10.06 9.54 -17.90
CA LYS A 2 9.63 8.65 -16.81
C LYS A 2 9.25 9.50 -15.59
N LEU A 3 8.08 9.23 -14.99
CA LEU A 3 7.51 10.06 -13.91
C LEU A 3 8.25 9.92 -12.57
N LEU A 4 8.94 8.80 -12.34
CA LEU A 4 9.66 8.53 -11.08
C LEU A 4 11.16 8.36 -11.27
N GLN A 5 11.72 8.89 -12.37
CA GLN A 5 13.14 8.79 -12.63
C GLN A 5 13.98 9.38 -11.49
N GLY A 6 14.88 8.56 -10.92
CA GLY A 6 15.75 8.96 -9.81
C GLY A 6 15.08 8.97 -8.43
N LYS A 7 13.79 8.66 -8.33
CA LYS A 7 13.10 8.49 -7.04
C LYS A 7 13.36 7.09 -6.48
N THR A 8 13.28 6.95 -5.18
CA THR A 8 13.35 5.66 -4.46
C THR A 8 12.06 5.42 -3.72
N ALA A 9 11.42 4.29 -3.97
CA ALA A 9 10.15 3.90 -3.35
C ALA A 9 10.32 2.67 -2.45
N LEU A 10 9.79 2.74 -1.22
CA LEU A 10 9.62 1.60 -0.33
C LEU A 10 8.17 1.11 -0.42
N ILE A 11 7.99 -0.18 -0.73
CA ILE A 11 6.67 -0.80 -0.90
C ILE A 11 6.59 -2.04 -0.01
N THR A 12 5.57 -2.12 0.86
CA THR A 12 5.35 -3.27 1.74
C THR A 12 4.32 -4.24 1.15
N GLY A 13 4.49 -5.55 1.42
CA GLY A 13 3.62 -6.59 0.84
C GLY A 13 3.75 -6.61 -0.69
N ALA A 14 4.98 -6.57 -1.19
CA ALA A 14 5.28 -6.32 -2.59
C ALA A 14 5.31 -7.56 -3.49
N THR A 15 5.26 -8.78 -2.94
CA THR A 15 5.48 -10.01 -3.73
C THR A 15 4.30 -10.44 -4.58
N ARG A 16 3.09 -9.90 -4.32
CA ARG A 16 1.86 -10.29 -5.01
C ARG A 16 0.82 -9.17 -5.09
N GLY A 17 -0.21 -9.40 -5.91
CA GLY A 17 -1.40 -8.57 -6.00
C GLY A 17 -1.08 -7.09 -6.27
N ILE A 18 -1.72 -6.19 -5.52
CA ILE A 18 -1.60 -4.74 -5.70
C ILE A 18 -0.16 -4.26 -5.46
N GLY A 19 0.52 -4.78 -4.41
CA GLY A 19 1.89 -4.38 -4.10
C GLY A 19 2.87 -4.71 -5.24
N LYS A 20 2.74 -5.89 -5.85
CA LYS A 20 3.53 -6.28 -7.02
C LYS A 20 3.26 -5.39 -8.22
N ALA A 21 1.99 -5.13 -8.54
CA ALA A 21 1.62 -4.25 -9.66
C ALA A 21 2.15 -2.81 -9.47
N ILE A 22 2.14 -2.30 -8.23
CA ILE A 22 2.74 -1.00 -7.92
C ILE A 22 4.26 -1.04 -8.14
N ALA A 23 4.95 -2.08 -7.67
CA ALA A 23 6.39 -2.23 -7.85
C ALA A 23 6.76 -2.28 -9.35
N GLU A 24 6.04 -3.08 -10.14
CA GLU A 24 6.22 -3.19 -11.58
C GLU A 24 6.00 -1.84 -12.28
N LYS A 25 4.91 -1.15 -11.94
CA LYS A 25 4.58 0.15 -12.53
C LYS A 25 5.61 1.23 -12.15
N PHE A 26 6.09 1.24 -10.91
CA PHE A 26 7.10 2.21 -10.47
C PHE A 26 8.47 1.95 -11.12
N ALA A 27 8.85 0.68 -11.31
CA ALA A 27 10.06 0.31 -12.06
C ALA A 27 9.99 0.79 -13.52
N ASP A 28 8.85 0.60 -14.19
CA ASP A 28 8.63 1.08 -15.56
C ASP A 28 8.78 2.60 -15.67
N GLU A 29 8.43 3.31 -14.62
CA GLU A 29 8.56 4.77 -14.51
C GLU A 29 9.91 5.24 -13.92
N GLY A 30 10.87 4.33 -13.76
CA GLY A 30 12.25 4.64 -13.43
C GLY A 30 12.58 4.81 -11.95
N ALA A 31 11.69 4.38 -11.06
CA ALA A 31 11.96 4.37 -9.63
C ALA A 31 12.92 3.26 -9.23
N ASN A 32 13.85 3.55 -8.31
CA ASN A 32 14.54 2.52 -7.54
C ASN A 32 13.58 1.95 -6.48
N LEU A 33 13.69 0.66 -6.18
CA LEU A 33 12.72 -0.05 -5.37
C LEU A 33 13.34 -0.71 -4.15
N ILE A 34 12.75 -0.45 -3.01
CA ILE A 34 12.93 -1.16 -1.75
C ILE A 34 11.63 -1.92 -1.51
N LEU A 35 11.67 -3.23 -1.61
CA LEU A 35 10.50 -4.07 -1.50
C LEU A 35 10.56 -4.85 -0.19
N THR A 36 9.43 -5.03 0.48
CA THR A 36 9.37 -5.88 1.68
C THR A 36 8.20 -6.82 1.64
N ASP A 37 8.42 -8.03 2.17
CA ASP A 37 7.38 -8.99 2.49
C ASP A 37 7.81 -9.79 3.73
N LEU A 38 6.92 -10.63 4.28
CA LEU A 38 7.24 -11.45 5.46
C LEU A 38 8.40 -12.42 5.21
N PHE A 39 8.50 -12.94 3.98
CA PHE A 39 9.50 -13.92 3.59
C PHE A 39 10.24 -13.47 2.33
N TYR A 40 11.51 -13.86 2.24
CA TYR A 40 12.29 -13.77 1.01
C TYR A 40 12.38 -15.17 0.39
N ASP A 41 11.29 -15.55 -0.26
CA ASP A 41 11.12 -16.83 -0.95
C ASP A 41 11.49 -16.73 -2.44
N ASP A 42 11.31 -17.83 -3.19
CA ASP A 42 11.62 -17.87 -4.63
C ASP A 42 10.80 -16.87 -5.45
N ASN A 43 9.55 -16.58 -5.05
CA ASN A 43 8.74 -15.57 -5.71
C ASN A 43 9.30 -14.14 -5.48
N ALA A 44 9.74 -13.86 -4.26
CA ALA A 44 10.38 -12.60 -3.91
C ALA A 44 11.67 -12.38 -4.70
N LYS A 45 12.50 -13.44 -4.82
CA LYS A 45 13.74 -13.43 -5.58
C LYS A 45 13.49 -13.22 -7.08
N ALA A 46 12.55 -13.97 -7.66
CA ALA A 46 12.18 -13.82 -9.07
C ALA A 46 11.65 -12.41 -9.38
N LEU A 47 10.88 -11.82 -8.47
CA LEU A 47 10.41 -10.45 -8.60
C LEU A 47 11.58 -9.45 -8.57
N GLU A 48 12.50 -9.56 -7.61
CA GLU A 48 13.69 -8.70 -7.50
C GLU A 48 14.52 -8.76 -8.78
N GLU A 49 14.77 -9.96 -9.32
CA GLU A 49 15.52 -10.16 -10.56
C GLU A 49 14.80 -9.56 -11.78
N SER A 50 13.49 -9.81 -11.91
CA SER A 50 12.69 -9.30 -13.03
C SER A 50 12.60 -7.79 -13.08
N LEU A 51 12.50 -7.15 -11.91
CA LEU A 51 12.43 -5.69 -11.80
C LEU A 51 13.82 -5.05 -12.02
N SER A 52 14.89 -5.69 -11.53
CA SER A 52 16.25 -5.24 -11.76
C SER A 52 16.61 -5.27 -13.25
N ALA A 53 16.08 -6.22 -14.01
CA ALA A 53 16.27 -6.30 -15.47
C ALA A 53 15.68 -5.08 -16.22
N LYS A 54 14.79 -4.29 -15.60
CA LYS A 54 14.27 -3.03 -16.15
C LYS A 54 15.24 -1.85 -16.04
N GLY A 55 16.44 -2.07 -15.48
CA GLY A 55 17.49 -1.05 -15.37
C GLY A 55 17.32 -0.11 -14.18
N VAL A 56 16.56 -0.48 -13.18
CA VAL A 56 16.42 0.23 -11.91
C VAL A 56 17.08 -0.57 -10.78
N LYS A 57 17.53 0.12 -9.73
CA LYS A 57 18.04 -0.57 -8.54
C LYS A 57 16.89 -1.12 -7.72
N VAL A 58 16.95 -2.41 -7.42
CA VAL A 58 15.93 -3.11 -6.63
C VAL A 58 16.59 -3.86 -5.49
N LYS A 59 15.97 -3.84 -4.31
CA LYS A 59 16.34 -4.65 -3.17
C LYS A 59 15.10 -5.15 -2.44
N MET A 60 15.06 -6.45 -2.21
CA MET A 60 14.00 -7.10 -1.44
C MET A 60 14.51 -7.45 -0.04
N TYR A 61 13.66 -7.19 0.98
CA TYR A 61 13.94 -7.52 2.38
C TYR A 61 12.82 -8.37 2.97
N ALA A 62 13.17 -9.42 3.70
CA ALA A 62 12.23 -10.09 4.60
C ALA A 62 12.02 -9.18 5.83
N SER A 63 10.77 -8.76 6.08
CA SER A 63 10.45 -7.83 7.14
C SER A 63 8.99 -7.95 7.57
N ASP A 64 8.76 -8.03 8.86
CA ASP A 64 7.42 -7.96 9.43
C ASP A 64 7.08 -6.48 9.73
N ALA A 65 6.32 -5.85 8.84
CA ALA A 65 5.91 -4.46 8.95
C ALA A 65 5.16 -4.16 10.28
N SER A 66 4.55 -5.16 10.91
CA SER A 66 3.85 -5.02 12.19
C SER A 66 4.80 -4.80 13.38
N LYS A 67 6.09 -5.13 13.21
CA LYS A 67 7.14 -4.95 14.21
C LYS A 67 7.92 -3.67 13.95
N TYR A 68 7.93 -2.78 14.94
CA TYR A 68 8.62 -1.48 14.81
C TYR A 68 10.13 -1.63 14.58
N ALA A 69 10.77 -2.57 15.26
CA ALA A 69 12.21 -2.83 15.11
C ALA A 69 12.56 -3.29 13.68
N ASP A 70 11.71 -4.14 13.06
CA ASP A 70 11.93 -4.60 11.68
C ASP A 70 11.76 -3.43 10.68
N ALA A 71 10.74 -2.58 10.89
CA ALA A 71 10.53 -1.38 10.08
C ALA A 71 11.72 -0.42 10.17
N GLN A 72 12.26 -0.17 11.37
CA GLN A 72 13.46 0.66 11.55
C GLN A 72 14.67 0.06 10.83
N LYS A 73 14.93 -1.23 11.05
CA LYS A 73 16.05 -1.94 10.43
C LYS A 73 16.02 -1.83 8.91
N VAL A 74 14.88 -2.11 8.28
CA VAL A 74 14.72 -2.00 6.82
C VAL A 74 14.99 -0.59 6.33
N VAL A 75 14.44 0.43 6.99
CA VAL A 75 14.64 1.83 6.59
C VAL A 75 16.10 2.25 6.75
N GLU A 76 16.79 1.82 7.81
CA GLU A 76 18.21 2.10 8.02
C GLU A 76 19.09 1.42 6.96
N GLU A 77 18.84 0.15 6.66
CA GLU A 77 19.57 -0.60 5.62
C GLU A 77 19.34 0.01 4.24
N ALA A 78 18.08 0.33 3.93
CA ALA A 78 17.70 0.99 2.70
C ALA A 78 18.34 2.38 2.56
N ALA A 79 18.39 3.18 3.63
CA ALA A 79 19.04 4.48 3.62
C ALA A 79 20.56 4.40 3.33
N ARG A 80 21.24 3.37 3.88
CA ARG A 80 22.66 3.13 3.58
C ARG A 80 22.88 2.75 2.13
N GLU A 81 21.96 1.96 1.55
CA GLU A 81 22.12 1.42 0.21
C GLU A 81 21.62 2.38 -0.90
N PHE A 82 20.50 3.07 -0.68
CA PHE A 82 19.84 3.93 -1.67
C PHE A 82 20.03 5.42 -1.40
N GLY A 83 20.59 5.78 -0.25
CA GLY A 83 20.79 7.17 0.17
C GLY A 83 19.55 7.80 0.78
N THR A 84 18.39 7.62 0.20
CA THR A 84 17.13 8.19 0.69
C THR A 84 15.89 7.42 0.22
N ILE A 85 14.72 7.75 0.80
CA ILE A 85 13.40 7.21 0.42
C ILE A 85 12.49 8.38 0.11
N HIS A 86 12.00 8.48 -1.14
CA HIS A 86 11.11 9.55 -1.59
C HIS A 86 9.64 9.16 -1.47
N ILE A 87 9.35 7.86 -1.64
CA ILE A 87 7.99 7.35 -1.69
C ILE A 87 7.86 6.17 -0.71
N LEU A 88 6.82 6.20 0.12
CA LEU A 88 6.42 5.06 0.96
C LEU A 88 5.04 4.59 0.53
N VAL A 89 4.92 3.30 0.20
CA VAL A 89 3.64 2.64 -0.05
C VAL A 89 3.38 1.61 1.04
N ASN A 90 2.51 1.96 1.98
CA ASN A 90 2.02 1.06 3.02
C ASN A 90 0.90 0.18 2.44
N ASN A 91 1.28 -0.96 1.85
CA ASN A 91 0.34 -1.87 1.19
C ASN A 91 0.11 -3.17 1.97
N ALA A 92 1.06 -3.62 2.80
CA ALA A 92 0.90 -4.84 3.58
C ALA A 92 -0.41 -4.85 4.39
N GLY A 93 -1.12 -5.97 4.35
CA GLY A 93 -2.36 -6.12 5.08
C GLY A 93 -2.97 -7.51 4.94
N ILE A 94 -3.86 -7.82 5.88
CA ILE A 94 -4.58 -9.10 5.96
C ILE A 94 -6.04 -8.86 6.28
N THR A 95 -6.87 -9.89 6.06
CA THR A 95 -8.23 -9.99 6.57
C THR A 95 -8.36 -11.19 7.52
N ARG A 96 -9.31 -11.12 8.44
CA ARG A 96 -9.78 -12.23 9.29
C ARG A 96 -11.28 -12.02 9.50
N ASP A 97 -12.03 -12.35 8.44
CA ASP A 97 -13.45 -12.03 8.30
C ASP A 97 -14.31 -13.00 9.11
N THR A 98 -15.09 -12.46 10.03
CA THR A 98 -16.09 -13.21 10.81
C THR A 98 -17.09 -12.24 11.46
N LEU A 99 -18.31 -12.70 11.71
CA LEU A 99 -19.30 -11.89 12.43
C LEU A 99 -18.76 -11.50 13.81
N LEU A 100 -19.04 -10.27 14.26
CA LEU A 100 -18.53 -9.73 15.51
C LEU A 100 -18.77 -10.66 16.71
N MET A 101 -19.95 -11.28 16.79
CA MET A 101 -20.28 -12.21 17.87
C MET A 101 -19.39 -13.47 17.94
N ARG A 102 -18.65 -13.78 16.87
CA ARG A 102 -17.74 -14.93 16.77
C ARG A 102 -16.27 -14.49 16.63
N MET A 103 -16.03 -13.18 16.52
CA MET A 103 -14.69 -12.65 16.38
C MET A 103 -13.92 -12.78 17.69
N THR A 104 -12.74 -13.37 17.64
CA THR A 104 -11.87 -13.46 18.81
C THR A 104 -11.03 -12.20 18.95
N GLU A 105 -10.52 -11.94 20.16
CA GLU A 105 -9.60 -10.84 20.45
C GLU A 105 -8.33 -10.96 19.60
N GLU A 106 -7.81 -12.18 19.43
CA GLU A 106 -6.61 -12.44 18.60
C GLU A 106 -6.83 -12.10 17.13
N GLN A 107 -8.03 -12.37 16.58
CA GLN A 107 -8.37 -12.00 15.22
C GLN A 107 -8.47 -10.49 15.05
N TRP A 108 -9.02 -9.80 16.04
CA TRP A 108 -9.09 -8.35 16.07
C TRP A 108 -7.69 -7.75 16.16
N ASP A 109 -6.90 -8.13 17.15
CA ASP A 109 -5.57 -7.58 17.41
C ASP A 109 -4.61 -7.83 16.25
N LEU A 110 -4.66 -9.02 15.66
CA LEU A 110 -3.83 -9.36 14.52
C LEU A 110 -4.10 -8.41 13.34
N VAL A 111 -5.38 -8.17 13.00
CA VAL A 111 -5.73 -7.28 11.88
C VAL A 111 -5.36 -5.84 12.16
N ILE A 112 -5.61 -5.33 13.37
CA ILE A 112 -5.21 -3.97 13.75
C ILE A 112 -3.68 -3.82 13.71
N THR A 113 -2.98 -4.81 14.22
CA THR A 113 -1.51 -4.79 14.29
C THR A 113 -0.88 -4.85 12.90
N VAL A 114 -1.34 -5.76 12.06
CA VAL A 114 -0.76 -5.90 10.71
C VAL A 114 -1.17 -4.75 9.79
N ASN A 115 -2.44 -4.32 9.82
CA ASN A 115 -2.92 -3.33 8.85
C ASN A 115 -2.66 -1.88 9.28
N LEU A 116 -2.86 -1.54 10.57
CA LEU A 116 -2.82 -0.14 11.01
C LEU A 116 -1.50 0.20 11.71
N LYS A 117 -1.04 -0.65 12.65
CA LYS A 117 0.21 -0.39 13.35
C LYS A 117 1.41 -0.44 12.40
N SER A 118 1.40 -1.28 11.36
CA SER A 118 2.44 -1.30 10.33
C SER A 118 2.58 0.06 9.63
N VAL A 119 1.46 0.71 9.31
CA VAL A 119 1.45 2.05 8.69
C VAL A 119 2.13 3.08 9.59
N PHE A 120 1.82 3.05 10.88
CA PHE A 120 2.52 3.88 11.87
C PHE A 120 4.02 3.56 11.90
N ASN A 121 4.39 2.29 11.98
CA ASN A 121 5.79 1.85 12.08
C ASN A 121 6.64 2.36 10.92
N LEU A 122 6.21 2.09 9.69
CA LEU A 122 6.96 2.46 8.48
C LEU A 122 6.96 3.99 8.29
N THR A 123 5.83 4.66 8.48
CA THR A 123 5.74 6.11 8.37
C THR A 123 6.69 6.79 9.36
N LYS A 124 6.69 6.35 10.63
CA LYS A 124 7.59 6.88 11.65
C LYS A 124 9.06 6.61 11.33
N ALA A 125 9.38 5.43 10.78
CA ALA A 125 10.76 5.08 10.43
C ALA A 125 11.30 5.92 9.25
N VAL A 126 10.50 6.18 8.20
CA VAL A 126 10.94 6.98 7.04
C VAL A 126 10.90 8.49 7.28
N GLN A 127 10.09 8.95 8.23
CA GLN A 127 9.87 10.37 8.50
C GLN A 127 11.16 11.19 8.64
N PRO A 128 12.20 10.77 9.40
CA PRO A 128 13.45 11.54 9.53
C PRO A 128 14.15 11.79 8.20
N LEU A 129 14.14 10.80 7.28
CA LEU A 129 14.73 10.93 5.95
C LEU A 129 13.94 11.95 5.10
N MET A 130 12.62 11.82 5.07
CA MET A 130 11.75 12.72 4.32
C MET A 130 11.81 14.16 4.85
N LEU A 131 11.88 14.34 6.19
CA LEU A 131 12.04 15.66 6.81
C LEU A 131 13.37 16.33 6.44
N LYS A 132 14.46 15.55 6.44
CA LYS A 132 15.81 16.06 6.07
C LYS A 132 15.86 16.51 4.61
N GLN A 133 15.29 15.73 3.69
CA GLN A 133 15.29 16.07 2.25
C GLN A 133 14.20 17.08 1.87
N ARG A 134 13.20 17.33 2.74
CA ARG A 134 12.04 18.21 2.49
C ARG A 134 11.24 17.78 1.25
N GLU A 135 11.09 16.50 1.08
CA GLU A 135 10.36 15.87 -0.02
C GLU A 135 9.86 14.49 0.42
N GLY A 136 8.62 14.15 0.07
CA GLY A 136 8.07 12.82 0.32
C GLY A 136 6.65 12.63 -0.18
N SER A 137 6.33 11.39 -0.56
CA SER A 137 4.96 10.96 -0.83
C SER A 137 4.67 9.66 -0.06
N ILE A 138 3.71 9.71 0.86
CA ILE A 138 3.24 8.56 1.63
C ILE A 138 1.88 8.15 1.07
N ILE A 139 1.75 6.88 0.71
CA ILE A 139 0.55 6.30 0.12
C ILE A 139 0.11 5.13 0.99
N ASN A 140 -1.07 5.23 1.58
CA ASN A 140 -1.63 4.22 2.47
C ASN A 140 -2.75 3.44 1.74
N MET A 141 -2.60 2.11 1.65
CA MET A 141 -3.60 1.26 1.00
C MET A 141 -4.74 0.96 1.97
N SER A 142 -5.77 1.82 1.94
CA SER A 142 -7.03 1.62 2.67
C SER A 142 -7.94 0.62 1.93
N SER A 143 -9.24 0.83 1.94
CA SER A 143 -10.27 0.04 1.24
C SER A 143 -11.57 0.82 1.23
N VAL A 144 -12.46 0.55 0.28
CA VAL A 144 -13.87 0.99 0.35
C VAL A 144 -14.55 0.51 1.63
N VAL A 145 -14.12 -0.64 2.16
CA VAL A 145 -14.61 -1.17 3.45
C VAL A 145 -14.21 -0.27 4.63
N GLY A 146 -13.07 0.41 4.56
CA GLY A 146 -12.69 1.44 5.53
C GLY A 146 -13.51 2.72 5.44
N VAL A 147 -14.17 2.97 4.32
CA VAL A 147 -15.02 4.15 4.10
C VAL A 147 -16.47 3.86 4.52
N ALA A 148 -17.05 2.72 4.09
CA ALA A 148 -18.47 2.41 4.25
C ALA A 148 -18.77 1.32 5.30
N GLY A 149 -17.73 0.57 5.73
CA GLY A 149 -17.95 -0.65 6.52
C GLY A 149 -18.37 -1.85 5.66
N ASN A 150 -18.29 -3.04 6.23
CA ASN A 150 -18.86 -4.26 5.66
C ASN A 150 -19.18 -5.26 6.77
N ALA A 151 -20.29 -6.00 6.62
CA ALA A 151 -20.64 -7.07 7.54
C ALA A 151 -19.53 -8.12 7.63
N ALA A 152 -19.31 -8.68 8.81
CA ALA A 152 -18.26 -9.66 9.12
C ALA A 152 -16.81 -9.15 8.99
N GLN A 153 -16.58 -7.84 8.77
CA GLN A 153 -15.27 -7.23 8.64
C GLN A 153 -15.03 -6.09 9.64
N ALA A 154 -15.56 -6.19 10.86
CA ALA A 154 -15.45 -5.11 11.85
C ALA A 154 -13.98 -4.72 12.14
N ASN A 155 -13.09 -5.71 12.33
CA ASN A 155 -11.65 -5.50 12.53
C ASN A 155 -10.98 -4.86 11.29
N TYR A 156 -11.26 -5.38 10.10
CA TYR A 156 -10.70 -4.87 8.86
C TYR A 156 -11.20 -3.46 8.56
N SER A 157 -12.52 -3.21 8.69
CA SER A 157 -13.12 -1.88 8.54
C SER A 157 -12.49 -0.88 9.50
N ALA A 158 -12.36 -1.23 10.77
CA ALA A 158 -11.73 -0.37 11.78
C ALA A 158 -10.27 -0.05 11.42
N SER A 159 -9.48 -1.05 11.00
CA SER A 159 -8.08 -0.86 10.60
C SER A 159 -7.95 0.08 9.40
N LYS A 160 -8.80 -0.09 8.37
CA LYS A 160 -8.77 0.70 7.14
C LYS A 160 -9.35 2.11 7.32
N ALA A 161 -10.36 2.27 8.19
CA ALA A 161 -10.87 3.59 8.60
C ALA A 161 -9.85 4.35 9.47
N GLY A 162 -9.19 3.67 10.41
CA GLY A 162 -8.10 4.24 11.21
C GLY A 162 -6.95 4.76 10.34
N MET A 163 -6.62 4.04 9.27
CA MET A 163 -5.62 4.45 8.29
C MET A 163 -6.03 5.74 7.55
N ILE A 164 -7.31 5.95 7.27
CA ILE A 164 -7.82 7.20 6.68
C ILE A 164 -7.61 8.38 7.65
N GLY A 165 -7.96 8.20 8.93
CA GLY A 165 -7.71 9.20 9.96
C GLY A 165 -6.23 9.53 10.12
N PHE A 166 -5.38 8.49 10.18
CA PHE A 166 -3.92 8.62 10.23
C PHE A 166 -3.38 9.41 9.03
N THR A 167 -3.82 9.08 7.81
CA THR A 167 -3.43 9.78 6.57
C THR A 167 -3.67 11.28 6.66
N LYS A 168 -4.86 11.68 7.11
CA LYS A 168 -5.24 13.10 7.24
C LYS A 168 -4.39 13.83 8.28
N SER A 169 -4.08 13.17 9.39
CA SER A 169 -3.23 13.74 10.45
C SER A 169 -1.79 13.95 9.96
N ILE A 170 -1.19 12.94 9.33
CA ILE A 170 0.17 13.01 8.79
C ILE A 170 0.29 14.03 7.66
N ALA A 171 -0.73 14.15 6.79
CA ALA A 171 -0.76 15.19 5.76
C ALA A 171 -0.68 16.61 6.34
N ARG A 172 -1.37 16.86 7.45
CA ARG A 172 -1.32 18.16 8.15
C ARG A 172 0.00 18.39 8.88
N GLU A 173 0.52 17.36 9.53
CA GLU A 173 1.76 17.45 10.32
C GLU A 173 2.98 17.68 9.43
N LEU A 174 3.08 16.98 8.29
CA LEU A 174 4.26 16.99 7.44
C LEU A 174 4.17 17.94 6.23
N GLY A 175 3.02 18.56 5.99
CA GLY A 175 2.78 19.41 4.81
C GLY A 175 3.73 20.60 4.70
N SER A 176 4.11 21.23 5.83
CA SER A 176 5.08 22.34 5.86
C SER A 176 6.50 21.94 5.44
N ARG A 177 6.74 20.65 5.34
CA ARG A 177 8.01 20.04 4.88
C ARG A 177 7.94 19.48 3.47
N ASN A 178 6.88 19.84 2.71
CA ASN A 178 6.64 19.34 1.35
C ASN A 178 6.52 17.81 1.29
N ILE A 179 5.95 17.20 2.34
CA ILE A 179 5.67 15.77 2.39
C ILE A 179 4.16 15.58 2.31
N ARG A 180 3.72 14.86 1.29
CA ARG A 180 2.31 14.56 1.05
C ARG A 180 1.96 13.19 1.64
N CYS A 181 0.74 13.04 2.11
CA CYS A 181 0.24 11.76 2.61
C CYS A 181 -1.20 11.58 2.11
N ASN A 182 -1.45 10.50 1.36
CA ASN A 182 -2.75 10.18 0.80
C ASN A 182 -3.09 8.71 1.02
N ALA A 183 -4.38 8.38 0.94
CA ALA A 183 -4.87 7.01 0.95
C ALA A 183 -5.49 6.63 -0.40
N ILE A 184 -5.32 5.39 -0.80
CA ILE A 184 -6.09 4.76 -1.87
C ILE A 184 -7.09 3.81 -1.20
N ALA A 185 -8.34 3.81 -1.66
CA ALA A 185 -9.39 2.92 -1.20
C ALA A 185 -9.85 2.03 -2.37
N PRO A 186 -9.19 0.88 -2.61
CA PRO A 186 -9.62 -0.06 -3.63
C PRO A 186 -10.97 -0.67 -3.28
N GLY A 187 -11.78 -0.94 -4.31
CA GLY A 187 -12.99 -1.75 -4.21
C GLY A 187 -12.69 -3.23 -4.42
N TYR A 188 -13.53 -3.89 -5.21
CA TYR A 188 -13.31 -5.26 -5.63
C TYR A 188 -12.23 -5.32 -6.71
N ILE A 189 -11.04 -5.83 -6.36
CA ILE A 189 -9.88 -5.95 -7.25
C ILE A 189 -9.59 -7.43 -7.51
N LEU A 190 -9.42 -7.77 -8.78
CA LEU A 190 -9.08 -9.12 -9.24
C LEU A 190 -7.63 -9.42 -8.84
N THR A 191 -7.45 -10.40 -7.97
CA THR A 191 -6.15 -10.86 -7.47
C THR A 191 -6.24 -12.37 -7.31
N ASP A 192 -5.12 -13.06 -7.13
CA ASP A 192 -5.08 -14.52 -6.88
C ASP A 192 -6.04 -14.95 -5.75
N MET A 193 -6.31 -14.04 -4.81
CA MET A 193 -7.25 -14.29 -3.70
C MET A 193 -8.70 -14.27 -4.19
N THR A 194 -9.07 -13.33 -5.04
CA THR A 194 -10.45 -13.17 -5.54
C THR A 194 -10.75 -14.09 -6.72
N GLU A 195 -9.73 -14.51 -7.47
CA GLU A 195 -9.87 -15.49 -8.55
C GLU A 195 -10.26 -16.89 -8.04
N LYS A 196 -9.93 -17.20 -6.79
CA LYS A 196 -10.32 -18.46 -6.12
C LYS A 196 -11.80 -18.53 -5.74
N LEU A 197 -12.51 -17.41 -5.82
CA LEU A 197 -13.96 -17.38 -5.58
C LEU A 197 -14.72 -18.05 -6.73
N PRO A 198 -15.86 -18.75 -6.45
CA PRO A 198 -16.72 -19.28 -7.49
C PRO A 198 -17.12 -18.21 -8.51
N GLU A 199 -17.24 -18.59 -9.77
CA GLU A 199 -17.56 -17.66 -10.87
C GLU A 199 -18.88 -16.91 -10.63
N GLU A 200 -19.88 -17.59 -10.07
CA GLU A 200 -21.17 -17.00 -9.72
C GLU A 200 -21.03 -15.86 -8.70
N VAL A 201 -20.19 -16.05 -7.67
CA VAL A 201 -19.92 -15.03 -6.66
C VAL A 201 -19.18 -13.83 -7.28
N ARG A 202 -18.21 -14.10 -8.15
CA ARG A 202 -17.48 -13.04 -8.86
C ARG A 202 -18.40 -12.22 -9.73
N LYS A 203 -19.31 -12.89 -10.45
CA LYS A 203 -20.31 -12.25 -11.29
C LYS A 203 -21.29 -11.41 -10.47
N GLU A 204 -21.82 -11.98 -9.36
CA GLU A 204 -22.70 -11.24 -8.46
C GLU A 204 -22.06 -9.95 -7.94
N TRP A 205 -20.77 -10.00 -7.57
CA TRP A 205 -20.04 -8.81 -7.12
C TRP A 205 -19.82 -7.81 -8.25
N ALA A 206 -19.44 -8.29 -9.43
CA ALA A 206 -19.26 -7.42 -10.61
C ALA A 206 -20.58 -6.72 -11.02
N ASP A 207 -21.72 -7.43 -10.92
CA ASP A 207 -23.03 -6.88 -11.25
C ASP A 207 -23.48 -5.74 -10.32
N LYS A 208 -22.97 -5.72 -9.08
CA LYS A 208 -23.22 -4.63 -8.11
C LYS A 208 -22.36 -3.39 -8.36
N ILE A 209 -21.29 -3.53 -9.14
CA ILE A 209 -20.39 -2.42 -9.49
C ILE A 209 -20.94 -1.71 -10.74
N PRO A 210 -21.10 -0.37 -10.75
CA PRO A 210 -21.57 0.36 -11.93
C PRO A 210 -20.76 0.09 -13.20
N LEU A 211 -19.42 -0.05 -13.11
CA LEU A 211 -18.57 -0.43 -14.26
C LEU A 211 -18.66 -1.92 -14.64
N LYS A 212 -19.52 -2.73 -13.97
CA LYS A 212 -19.85 -4.12 -14.30
C LYS A 212 -18.66 -5.08 -14.36
N ARG A 213 -17.59 -4.79 -13.64
CA ARG A 213 -16.40 -5.65 -13.52
C ARG A 213 -15.62 -5.35 -12.25
N GLY A 214 -14.80 -6.28 -11.84
CA GLY A 214 -13.72 -6.00 -10.88
C GLY A 214 -12.66 -5.09 -11.50
N GLY A 215 -11.97 -4.31 -10.66
CA GLY A 215 -10.76 -3.60 -11.06
C GLY A 215 -9.55 -4.53 -11.11
N THR A 216 -8.47 -4.10 -11.77
CA THR A 216 -7.22 -4.83 -11.78
C THR A 216 -6.18 -4.20 -10.84
N PRO A 217 -5.17 -4.95 -10.36
CA PRO A 217 -4.06 -4.40 -9.61
C PRO A 217 -3.35 -3.24 -10.32
N GLU A 218 -3.26 -3.29 -11.65
CA GLU A 218 -2.63 -2.25 -12.49
C GLU A 218 -3.45 -0.94 -12.46
N GLU A 219 -4.78 -1.01 -12.35
CA GLU A 219 -5.61 0.20 -12.22
C GLU A 219 -5.35 0.90 -10.89
N VAL A 220 -5.14 0.14 -9.81
CA VAL A 220 -4.72 0.69 -8.52
C VAL A 220 -3.29 1.24 -8.60
N ALA A 221 -2.37 0.53 -9.26
CA ALA A 221 -0.99 0.96 -9.45
C ALA A 221 -0.87 2.28 -10.22
N LYS A 222 -1.75 2.53 -11.19
CA LYS A 222 -1.81 3.83 -11.92
C LYS A 222 -2.19 4.98 -10.99
N VAL A 223 -3.11 4.77 -10.06
CA VAL A 223 -3.45 5.79 -9.05
C VAL A 223 -2.33 5.97 -8.04
N ALA A 224 -1.66 4.89 -7.65
CA ALA A 224 -0.46 4.98 -6.80
C ALA A 224 0.66 5.78 -7.52
N LEU A 225 0.88 5.57 -8.81
CA LEU A 225 1.82 6.35 -9.62
C LEU A 225 1.46 7.84 -9.65
N PHE A 226 0.20 8.18 -9.87
CA PHE A 226 -0.28 9.57 -9.80
C PHE A 226 0.06 10.20 -8.45
N LEU A 227 -0.25 9.51 -7.34
CA LEU A 227 0.02 10.02 -5.99
C LEU A 227 1.52 10.05 -5.65
N ALA A 228 2.34 9.19 -6.26
CA ALA A 228 3.78 9.16 -6.06
C ALA A 228 4.52 10.28 -6.82
N SER A 229 3.96 10.74 -7.93
CA SER A 229 4.60 11.69 -8.85
C SER A 229 4.21 13.14 -8.61
N ASP A 230 4.87 14.06 -9.31
CA ASP A 230 4.59 15.49 -9.29
C ASP A 230 3.23 15.86 -9.89
N LEU A 231 2.57 14.93 -10.61
CA LEU A 231 1.20 15.12 -11.08
C LEU A 231 0.20 15.39 -9.94
N SER A 232 0.54 14.98 -8.72
CA SER A 232 -0.26 15.18 -7.52
C SER A 232 0.38 16.14 -6.51
N SER A 233 1.23 17.07 -6.97
CA SER A 233 2.02 17.97 -6.11
C SER A 233 1.18 18.80 -5.12
N TYR A 234 -0.10 19.06 -5.42
CA TYR A 234 -1.02 19.77 -4.54
C TYR A 234 -2.12 18.88 -3.93
N VAL A 235 -1.95 17.53 -3.99
CA VAL A 235 -2.89 16.54 -3.45
C VAL A 235 -2.32 15.94 -2.17
N SER A 236 -2.90 16.27 -1.01
CA SER A 236 -2.52 15.71 0.29
C SER A 236 -3.73 15.59 1.21
N GLY A 237 -3.76 14.55 2.05
CA GLY A 237 -4.86 14.26 2.96
C GLY A 237 -6.09 13.62 2.29
N GLN A 238 -5.99 13.20 1.04
CA GLN A 238 -7.12 12.68 0.27
C GLN A 238 -7.25 11.16 0.39
N VAL A 239 -8.48 10.68 0.15
CA VAL A 239 -8.81 9.26 0.00
C VAL A 239 -9.33 9.07 -1.41
N VAL A 240 -8.52 8.46 -2.26
CA VAL A 240 -8.88 8.20 -3.66
C VAL A 240 -9.46 6.81 -3.79
N GLN A 241 -10.74 6.73 -4.14
CA GLN A 241 -11.42 5.47 -4.35
C GLN A 241 -11.11 4.92 -5.74
N VAL A 242 -10.74 3.63 -5.82
CA VAL A 242 -10.53 2.88 -7.07
C VAL A 242 -11.47 1.70 -7.06
N CYS A 243 -12.75 1.95 -7.35
CA CYS A 243 -13.81 1.00 -7.04
C CYS A 243 -14.88 0.85 -8.15
N GLY A 244 -14.69 1.47 -9.32
CA GLY A 244 -15.69 1.40 -10.40
C GLY A 244 -17.05 2.01 -10.03
N ALA A 245 -17.05 3.04 -9.17
CA ALA A 245 -18.24 3.66 -8.58
C ALA A 245 -19.05 2.74 -7.63
N MET A 246 -18.43 1.65 -7.14
CA MET A 246 -19.05 0.75 -6.13
C MET A 246 -19.49 1.52 -4.87
N LEU A 247 -18.76 2.57 -4.54
CA LEU A 247 -19.03 3.45 -3.42
C LEU A 247 -18.93 4.91 -3.89
N THR A 248 -20.07 5.55 -4.00
CA THR A 248 -20.22 6.97 -4.37
C THR A 248 -21.16 7.67 -3.40
#